data_50aa40b2c1879f1c8bfc8890366e36a7
#
_entry.id   50aa40b2c1879f1c8bfc8890366e36a7
#
_cell.length_a   1.000
_cell.length_b   1.000
_cell.length_c   1.000
_cell.angle_alpha   90.00
_cell.angle_beta   90.00
_cell.angle_gamma   90.00
#
_symmetry.space_group_name_H-M   'P 1'
#
loop_
_entity.id
_entity.type
_entity.pdbx_description
1 polymer ?
#
loop_
_entity_poly.entity_id
_entity_poly.type
_entity_poly.pdbx_seq_one_letter_code
_entity_poly.pdbx_strand_id
1 'polypeptide(L)'
;VMMLVDSGDISLDDPVEKHLPEFRGQMVVAGKDGDKVKLKKPSHPITIREVLSHVSGLPFRSDVEQPTLDALPLVDAVKSYAKTPLQTEPGTHYQYSNAGINTAARIIEVVTGKKYEDFMDNRLFNPLGMKDTTFWPSEEQISRLAKSYRPNATKDDLVEFPFGQLLYPLNDRSKRFPMPAGGLFSTAQDTALFCQMLLNGGELNGKRYLSEAAFKELTTRQTPKSIPNSYGLGLAVGSDWFGHGGAHATNMEIRPS
;
A
#
# COMPACT_ATOMS: atom_id res chain seq x y z
N VAL A 1 2.80 -6.00 -7.34
CA VAL A 1 4.14 -6.53 -7.01
C VAL A 1 4.20 -8.04 -7.25
N MET A 2 3.36 -8.86 -6.61
CA MET A 2 3.46 -10.33 -6.68
C MET A 2 3.35 -10.89 -8.10
N MET A 3 2.60 -10.28 -9.01
CA MET A 3 2.59 -10.66 -10.43
C MET A 3 3.95 -10.46 -11.12
N LEU A 4 4.74 -9.46 -10.69
CA LEU A 4 6.08 -9.21 -11.21
C LEU A 4 7.13 -10.13 -10.57
N VAL A 5 6.88 -10.58 -9.34
CA VAL A 5 7.68 -11.64 -8.72
C VAL A 5 7.46 -12.96 -9.46
N ASP A 6 6.22 -13.28 -9.79
CA ASP A 6 5.85 -14.49 -10.55
C ASP A 6 6.47 -14.52 -11.95
N SER A 7 6.55 -13.38 -12.62
CA SER A 7 7.18 -13.27 -13.95
C SER A 7 8.72 -13.21 -13.88
N GLY A 8 9.31 -13.11 -12.68
CA GLY A 8 10.75 -13.01 -12.52
C GLY A 8 11.34 -11.61 -12.79
N ASP A 9 10.48 -10.60 -12.99
CA ASP A 9 10.92 -9.22 -13.26
C ASP A 9 11.54 -8.56 -12.02
N ILE A 10 11.11 -8.95 -10.82
CA ILE A 10 11.64 -8.50 -9.53
C ILE A 10 11.74 -9.67 -8.54
N SER A 11 12.61 -9.51 -7.52
CA SER A 11 12.65 -10.38 -6.34
C SER A 11 12.18 -9.62 -5.10
N LEU A 12 11.50 -10.32 -4.19
CA LEU A 12 11.12 -9.72 -2.90
C LEU A 12 12.34 -9.26 -2.09
N ASP A 13 13.47 -9.92 -2.26
CA ASP A 13 14.71 -9.62 -1.55
C ASP A 13 15.61 -8.63 -2.32
N ASP A 14 15.15 -8.11 -3.46
CA ASP A 14 15.83 -7.02 -4.13
C ASP A 14 15.87 -5.78 -3.22
N PRO A 15 17.03 -5.13 -3.08
CA PRO A 15 17.11 -3.80 -2.49
C PRO A 15 16.26 -2.82 -3.29
N VAL A 16 15.50 -1.97 -2.62
CA VAL A 16 14.70 -0.92 -3.27
C VAL A 16 15.56 -0.05 -4.18
N GLU A 17 16.79 0.28 -3.76
CA GLU A 17 17.75 1.08 -4.53
C GLU A 17 18.21 0.44 -5.86
N LYS A 18 17.98 -0.85 -6.06
CA LYS A 18 18.21 -1.54 -7.34
C LYS A 18 17.27 -1.00 -8.42
N HIS A 19 16.02 -0.75 -8.06
CA HIS A 19 14.96 -0.27 -8.96
C HIS A 19 14.75 1.24 -8.87
N LEU A 20 14.99 1.83 -7.70
CA LEU A 20 14.84 3.24 -7.40
C LEU A 20 16.18 3.80 -6.86
N PRO A 21 17.09 4.21 -7.75
CA PRO A 21 18.44 4.65 -7.36
C PRO A 21 18.49 5.83 -6.39
N GLU A 22 17.42 6.59 -6.29
CA GLU A 22 17.27 7.69 -5.33
C GLU A 22 17.33 7.24 -3.87
N PHE A 23 17.10 5.96 -3.57
CA PHE A 23 17.21 5.38 -2.22
C PHE A 23 18.66 5.06 -1.81
N ARG A 24 19.63 5.18 -2.72
CA ARG A 24 21.03 4.95 -2.40
C ARG A 24 21.52 5.89 -1.31
N GLY A 25 22.15 5.30 -0.32
CA GLY A 25 22.71 6.07 0.79
C GLY A 25 21.69 6.59 1.80
N GLN A 26 20.44 6.09 1.77
CA GLN A 26 19.45 6.40 2.78
C GLN A 26 20.00 6.10 4.18
N MET A 27 19.78 7.00 5.12
CA MET A 27 20.27 6.90 6.50
C MET A 27 19.15 6.48 7.44
N VAL A 28 19.50 5.97 8.61
CA VAL A 28 18.57 5.65 9.69
C VAL A 28 18.83 6.51 10.92
N VAL A 29 17.77 6.87 11.63
CA VAL A 29 17.85 7.57 12.90
C VAL A 29 18.57 6.70 13.94
N ALA A 30 19.68 7.19 14.46
CA ALA A 30 20.48 6.53 15.51
C ALA A 30 20.12 7.03 16.92
N GLY A 31 19.46 8.17 17.02
CA GLY A 31 19.08 8.80 18.28
C GLY A 31 18.95 10.32 18.16
N LYS A 32 18.75 10.98 19.27
CA LYS A 32 18.69 12.44 19.38
C LYS A 32 19.74 12.94 20.37
N ASP A 33 20.25 14.14 20.11
CA ASP A 33 21.15 14.87 20.98
C ASP A 33 20.58 16.31 21.08
N GLY A 34 19.79 16.55 22.11
CA GLY A 34 18.89 17.70 22.18
C GLY A 34 17.91 17.68 20.98
N ASP A 35 17.88 18.77 20.22
CA ASP A 35 17.03 18.89 19.03
C ASP A 35 17.65 18.29 17.76
N LYS A 36 18.92 17.84 17.83
CA LYS A 36 19.62 17.30 16.67
C LYS A 36 19.41 15.79 16.53
N VAL A 37 18.93 15.37 15.37
CA VAL A 37 18.81 13.95 15.01
C VAL A 37 20.18 13.44 14.59
N LYS A 38 20.67 12.39 15.27
CA LYS A 38 21.86 11.64 14.85
C LYS A 38 21.46 10.58 13.83
N LEU A 39 22.20 10.52 12.75
CA LEU A 39 21.99 9.55 11.67
C LEU A 39 23.16 8.60 11.56
N LYS A 40 22.89 7.35 11.16
CA LYS A 40 23.90 6.36 10.80
C LYS A 40 23.49 5.61 9.54
N LYS A 41 24.39 4.84 8.97
CA LYS A 41 24.05 3.90 7.89
C LYS A 41 23.18 2.79 8.47
N PRO A 42 22.13 2.35 7.78
CA PRO A 42 21.36 1.17 8.17
C PRO A 42 22.22 -0.10 8.04
N SER A 43 21.82 -1.17 8.68
CA SER A 43 22.48 -2.48 8.63
C SER A 43 22.53 -3.06 7.20
N HIS A 44 21.52 -2.76 6.41
CA HIS A 44 21.41 -3.11 4.99
C HIS A 44 20.44 -2.14 4.29
N PRO A 45 20.49 -2.03 2.95
CA PRO A 45 19.47 -1.31 2.18
C PRO A 45 18.10 -1.97 2.36
N ILE A 46 17.03 -1.17 2.46
CA ILE A 46 15.66 -1.71 2.58
C ILE A 46 15.30 -2.57 1.36
N THR A 47 14.59 -3.66 1.58
CA THR A 47 14.15 -4.60 0.55
C THR A 47 12.66 -4.41 0.20
N ILE A 48 12.24 -4.92 -0.95
CA ILE A 48 10.82 -4.93 -1.36
C ILE A 48 9.97 -5.71 -0.34
N ARG A 49 10.47 -6.82 0.21
CA ARG A 49 9.84 -7.60 1.27
C ARG A 49 9.56 -6.76 2.51
N GLU A 50 10.56 -6.04 2.99
CA GLU A 50 10.44 -5.18 4.18
C GLU A 50 9.49 -4.01 3.98
N VAL A 51 9.48 -3.45 2.78
CA VAL A 51 8.53 -2.39 2.39
C VAL A 51 7.09 -2.89 2.45
N LEU A 52 6.80 -4.06 1.87
CA LEU A 52 5.47 -4.65 1.82
C LEU A 52 5.00 -5.21 3.17
N SER A 53 5.92 -5.58 4.05
CA SER A 53 5.60 -6.10 5.38
C SER A 53 5.68 -5.05 6.50
N HIS A 54 5.88 -3.78 6.13
CA HIS A 54 5.93 -2.64 7.05
C HIS A 54 7.04 -2.73 8.11
N VAL A 55 8.18 -3.33 7.75
CA VAL A 55 9.37 -3.40 8.62
C VAL A 55 10.59 -2.69 8.03
N SER A 56 10.39 -1.90 6.99
CA SER A 56 11.48 -1.16 6.32
C SER A 56 12.03 0.03 7.12
N GLY A 57 11.29 0.52 8.11
CA GLY A 57 11.63 1.76 8.83
C GLY A 57 11.20 3.04 8.10
N LEU A 58 10.56 2.96 6.93
CA LEU A 58 10.00 4.13 6.25
C LEU A 58 8.89 4.77 7.09
N PRO A 59 8.76 6.11 7.10
CA PRO A 59 7.70 6.81 7.84
C PRO A 59 6.32 6.49 7.26
N PHE A 60 5.27 6.88 7.97
CA PHE A 60 3.90 6.76 7.45
C PHE A 60 3.72 7.54 6.15
N ARG A 61 4.23 8.77 6.11
CA ARG A 61 4.26 9.69 4.96
C ARG A 61 5.45 10.64 5.08
N SER A 62 5.74 11.41 4.05
CA SER A 62 6.69 12.53 4.13
C SER A 62 6.00 13.85 4.48
N ASP A 63 6.80 14.82 4.94
CA ASP A 63 6.31 16.16 5.31
C ASP A 63 5.80 16.97 4.12
N VAL A 64 6.19 16.61 2.89
CA VAL A 64 5.77 17.31 1.67
C VAL A 64 4.44 16.84 1.10
N GLU A 65 3.87 15.74 1.61
CA GLU A 65 2.53 15.25 1.23
C GLU A 65 1.44 16.09 1.93
N GLN A 66 1.28 17.33 1.46
CA GLN A 66 0.35 18.32 1.97
C GLN A 66 -0.45 18.92 0.79
N PRO A 67 -1.69 19.31 0.98
CA PRO A 67 -2.53 19.17 2.20
C PRO A 67 -3.05 17.75 2.40
N THR A 68 -2.99 16.90 1.39
CA THR A 68 -3.53 15.53 1.38
C THR A 68 -2.52 14.54 0.80
N LEU A 69 -2.77 13.25 0.98
CA LEU A 69 -1.86 12.19 0.56
C LEU A 69 -1.82 11.97 -0.96
N ASP A 70 -2.79 12.50 -1.71
CA ASP A 70 -2.91 12.40 -3.16
C ASP A 70 -2.55 13.69 -3.91
N ALA A 71 -1.92 14.64 -3.21
CA ALA A 71 -1.55 15.95 -3.77
C ALA A 71 -0.30 15.90 -4.67
N LEU A 72 0.51 14.84 -4.61
CA LEU A 72 1.75 14.71 -5.36
C LEU A 72 1.72 13.54 -6.34
N PRO A 73 2.35 13.70 -7.53
CA PRO A 73 2.65 12.57 -8.39
C PRO A 73 3.42 11.49 -7.61
N LEU A 74 3.14 10.21 -7.90
CA LEU A 74 3.77 9.09 -7.19
C LEU A 74 5.31 9.17 -7.20
N VAL A 75 5.89 9.57 -8.32
CA VAL A 75 7.35 9.75 -8.46
C VAL A 75 7.91 10.80 -7.51
N ASP A 76 7.19 11.91 -7.28
CA ASP A 76 7.66 12.99 -6.41
C ASP A 76 7.47 12.64 -4.93
N ALA A 77 6.35 11.99 -4.60
CA ALA A 77 6.13 11.45 -3.27
C ALA A 77 7.26 10.46 -2.90
N VAL A 78 7.57 9.52 -3.77
CA VAL A 78 8.61 8.49 -3.52
C VAL A 78 10.01 9.09 -3.43
N LYS A 79 10.37 10.07 -4.26
CA LYS A 79 11.63 10.82 -4.12
C LYS A 79 11.75 11.54 -2.77
N SER A 80 10.64 11.96 -2.18
CA SER A 80 10.66 12.58 -0.86
C SER A 80 10.92 11.55 0.24
N TYR A 81 10.40 10.32 0.11
CA TYR A 81 10.68 9.23 1.05
C TYR A 81 12.15 8.84 1.04
N ALA A 82 12.76 8.78 -0.15
CA ALA A 82 14.19 8.49 -0.30
C ALA A 82 15.10 9.49 0.43
N LYS A 83 14.66 10.75 0.56
CA LYS A 83 15.37 11.81 1.29
C LYS A 83 15.09 11.82 2.79
N THR A 84 14.07 11.10 3.23
CA THR A 84 13.69 11.03 4.65
C THR A 84 14.46 9.89 5.31
N PRO A 85 15.12 10.13 6.46
CA PRO A 85 15.78 9.05 7.20
C PRO A 85 14.77 7.99 7.65
N LEU A 86 15.19 6.73 7.61
CA LEU A 86 14.46 5.63 8.21
C LEU A 86 14.29 5.88 9.71
N GLN A 87 13.12 5.61 10.25
CA GLN A 87 12.80 5.85 11.66
C GLN A 87 13.33 4.72 12.56
N THR A 88 13.49 3.52 12.00
CA THR A 88 14.03 2.33 12.66
C THR A 88 14.95 1.57 11.71
N GLU A 89 15.82 0.73 12.27
CA GLU A 89 16.59 -0.22 11.47
C GLU A 89 15.67 -1.14 10.68
N PRO A 90 15.97 -1.40 9.39
CA PRO A 90 15.21 -2.35 8.59
C PRO A 90 15.10 -3.72 9.27
N GLY A 91 13.93 -4.34 9.21
CA GLY A 91 13.67 -5.66 9.78
C GLY A 91 13.48 -5.70 11.30
N THR A 92 13.58 -4.58 12.02
CA THR A 92 13.58 -4.61 13.51
C THR A 92 12.27 -4.22 14.16
N HIS A 93 11.45 -3.38 13.52
CA HIS A 93 10.19 -2.87 14.06
C HIS A 93 9.10 -2.87 13.01
N TYR A 94 7.90 -3.23 13.41
CA TYR A 94 6.71 -3.03 12.58
C TYR A 94 6.24 -1.58 12.72
N GLN A 95 6.16 -0.89 11.58
CA GLN A 95 5.59 0.44 11.50
C GLN A 95 4.81 0.57 10.20
N TYR A 96 3.48 0.64 10.32
CA TYR A 96 2.62 0.80 9.15
C TYR A 96 3.02 2.04 8.34
N SER A 97 3.25 1.87 7.05
CA SER A 97 3.82 2.89 6.18
C SER A 97 3.11 2.98 4.84
N ASN A 98 2.41 4.09 4.59
CA ASN A 98 1.91 4.42 3.26
C ASN A 98 3.07 4.69 2.29
N ALA A 99 4.14 5.34 2.78
CA ALA A 99 5.35 5.57 2.00
C ALA A 99 5.95 4.27 1.48
N GLY A 100 5.91 3.19 2.26
CA GLY A 100 6.33 1.87 1.82
C GLY A 100 5.49 1.35 0.65
N ILE A 101 4.18 1.34 0.79
CA ILE A 101 3.27 0.85 -0.27
C ILE A 101 3.39 1.69 -1.55
N ASN A 102 3.47 3.02 -1.42
CA ASN A 102 3.70 3.91 -2.56
C ASN A 102 5.06 3.63 -3.23
N THR A 103 6.11 3.33 -2.45
CA THR A 103 7.43 2.93 -2.99
C THR A 103 7.34 1.63 -3.80
N ALA A 104 6.64 0.62 -3.28
CA ALA A 104 6.41 -0.63 -4.00
C ALA A 104 5.61 -0.42 -5.31
N ALA A 105 4.64 0.48 -5.30
CA ALA A 105 3.89 0.85 -6.51
C ALA A 105 4.77 1.58 -7.53
N ARG A 106 5.68 2.45 -7.09
CA ARG A 106 6.64 3.11 -7.98
C ARG A 106 7.61 2.11 -8.62
N ILE A 107 8.01 1.05 -7.93
CA ILE A 107 8.80 -0.03 -8.53
C ILE A 107 8.04 -0.68 -9.69
N ILE A 108 6.71 -0.89 -9.56
CA ILE A 108 5.89 -1.40 -10.67
C ILE A 108 6.01 -0.47 -11.89
N GLU A 109 5.90 0.85 -11.71
CA GLU A 109 6.01 1.80 -12.82
C GLU A 109 7.38 1.73 -13.51
N VAL A 110 8.47 1.69 -12.73
CA VAL A 110 9.84 1.66 -13.28
C VAL A 110 10.11 0.36 -14.03
N VAL A 111 9.70 -0.77 -13.47
CA VAL A 111 9.94 -2.09 -14.06
C VAL A 111 9.10 -2.31 -15.32
N THR A 112 7.85 -1.85 -15.31
CA THR A 112 6.91 -2.09 -16.42
C THR A 112 6.89 -0.99 -17.47
N GLY A 113 7.41 0.20 -17.16
CA GLY A 113 7.28 1.39 -18.01
C GLY A 113 5.84 1.92 -18.12
N LYS A 114 4.92 1.45 -17.27
CA LYS A 114 3.50 1.84 -17.27
C LYS A 114 3.18 2.65 -16.03
N LYS A 115 2.19 3.52 -16.10
CA LYS A 115 1.63 4.16 -14.92
C LYS A 115 1.01 3.10 -14.01
N TYR A 116 1.07 3.33 -12.71
CA TYR A 116 0.56 2.38 -11.71
C TYR A 116 -0.92 2.06 -11.92
N GLU A 117 -1.75 3.07 -12.13
CA GLU A 117 -3.18 2.90 -12.39
C GLU A 117 -3.46 2.08 -13.64
N ASP A 118 -2.74 2.35 -14.74
CA ASP A 118 -2.89 1.60 -16.00
C ASP A 118 -2.48 0.13 -15.82
N PHE A 119 -1.44 -0.12 -15.01
CA PHE A 119 -1.03 -1.48 -14.69
C PHE A 119 -2.12 -2.20 -13.89
N MET A 120 -2.70 -1.55 -12.87
CA MET A 120 -3.76 -2.14 -12.05
C MET A 120 -5.01 -2.43 -12.87
N ASP A 121 -5.45 -1.46 -13.68
CA ASP A 121 -6.61 -1.63 -14.56
C ASP A 121 -6.43 -2.81 -15.54
N ASN A 122 -5.29 -2.87 -16.21
CA ASN A 122 -5.06 -3.87 -17.27
C ASN A 122 -4.71 -5.27 -16.73
N ARG A 123 -4.06 -5.35 -15.57
CA ARG A 123 -3.57 -6.63 -15.04
C ARG A 123 -4.44 -7.22 -13.94
N LEU A 124 -5.24 -6.39 -13.25
CA LEU A 124 -6.03 -6.83 -12.12
C LEU A 124 -7.52 -6.47 -12.27
N PHE A 125 -7.88 -5.19 -12.31
CA PHE A 125 -9.28 -4.77 -12.18
C PHE A 125 -10.15 -5.24 -13.36
N ASN A 126 -9.78 -4.88 -14.59
CA ASN A 126 -10.53 -5.32 -15.79
C ASN A 126 -10.58 -6.85 -15.94
N PRO A 127 -9.45 -7.59 -15.80
CA PRO A 127 -9.50 -9.03 -15.89
C PRO A 127 -10.31 -9.73 -14.81
N LEU A 128 -10.42 -9.17 -13.60
CA LEU A 128 -11.28 -9.68 -12.53
C LEU A 128 -12.74 -9.26 -12.67
N GLY A 129 -13.04 -8.29 -13.54
CA GLY A 129 -14.39 -7.72 -13.68
C GLY A 129 -14.74 -6.70 -12.61
N MET A 130 -13.76 -6.08 -11.96
CA MET A 130 -13.92 -5.05 -10.94
C MET A 130 -14.23 -3.69 -11.60
N LYS A 131 -15.46 -3.49 -12.03
CA LYS A 131 -15.89 -2.37 -12.90
C LYS A 131 -16.01 -1.03 -12.18
N ASP A 132 -16.22 -1.05 -10.89
CA ASP A 132 -16.39 0.13 -10.02
C ASP A 132 -15.13 0.43 -9.18
N THR A 133 -14.00 -0.20 -9.51
CA THR A 133 -12.73 0.00 -8.78
C THR A 133 -11.84 0.98 -9.52
N THR A 134 -11.56 2.15 -8.92
CA THR A 134 -10.85 3.25 -9.59
C THR A 134 -10.20 4.22 -8.60
N PHE A 135 -9.19 4.99 -9.07
CA PHE A 135 -8.64 6.14 -8.34
C PHE A 135 -9.42 7.44 -8.60
N TRP A 136 -10.17 7.51 -9.70
CA TRP A 136 -10.96 8.68 -10.10
C TRP A 136 -12.39 8.25 -10.42
N PRO A 137 -13.26 8.25 -9.40
CA PRO A 137 -14.65 7.89 -9.61
C PRO A 137 -15.34 8.86 -10.56
N SER A 138 -16.17 8.36 -11.46
CA SER A 138 -17.04 9.16 -12.31
C SER A 138 -18.10 9.89 -11.47
N GLU A 139 -18.80 10.86 -12.05
CA GLU A 139 -19.90 11.54 -11.36
C GLU A 139 -21.00 10.56 -10.93
N GLU A 140 -21.30 9.56 -11.75
CA GLU A 140 -22.23 8.50 -11.42
C GLU A 140 -21.74 7.68 -10.20
N GLN A 141 -20.46 7.28 -10.18
CA GLN A 141 -19.87 6.58 -9.05
C GLN A 141 -19.82 7.46 -7.79
N ILE A 142 -19.53 8.75 -7.91
CA ILE A 142 -19.59 9.72 -6.80
C ILE A 142 -21.00 9.81 -6.23
N SER A 143 -22.05 9.79 -7.07
CA SER A 143 -23.44 9.84 -6.60
C SER A 143 -23.82 8.64 -5.73
N ARG A 144 -23.12 7.50 -5.87
CA ARG A 144 -23.29 6.27 -5.07
C ARG A 144 -22.30 6.16 -3.92
N LEU A 145 -21.38 7.11 -3.75
CA LEU A 145 -20.33 7.01 -2.75
C LEU A 145 -20.94 6.97 -1.34
N ALA A 146 -20.52 5.97 -0.56
CA ALA A 146 -20.91 5.85 0.82
C ALA A 146 -20.43 7.06 1.65
N LYS A 147 -21.31 7.59 2.46
CA LYS A 147 -20.98 8.68 3.38
C LYS A 147 -20.22 8.16 4.59
N SER A 148 -19.24 8.93 5.03
CA SER A 148 -18.52 8.65 6.26
C SER A 148 -19.13 9.40 7.43
N TYR A 149 -19.20 8.76 8.58
CA TYR A 149 -19.73 9.29 9.81
C TYR A 149 -18.72 9.14 10.95
N ARG A 150 -18.78 10.06 11.89
CA ARG A 150 -18.04 9.97 13.16
C ARG A 150 -18.95 10.36 14.31
N PRO A 151 -18.69 9.88 15.55
CA PRO A 151 -19.40 10.35 16.72
C PRO A 151 -19.30 11.88 16.85
N ASN A 152 -20.39 12.51 17.26
CA ASN A 152 -20.37 13.92 17.69
C ASN A 152 -19.56 14.09 19.00
N ALA A 153 -19.45 15.32 19.50
CA ALA A 153 -18.67 15.63 20.70
C ALA A 153 -19.18 14.91 21.97
N THR A 154 -20.47 14.69 22.07
CA THR A 154 -21.14 14.00 23.20
C THR A 154 -21.20 12.49 23.04
N LYS A 155 -20.85 11.98 21.84
CA LYS A 155 -20.87 10.54 21.45
C LYS A 155 -22.25 9.88 21.56
N ASP A 156 -23.31 10.65 21.44
CA ASP A 156 -24.69 10.19 21.45
C ASP A 156 -25.33 10.18 20.06
N ASP A 157 -24.65 10.73 19.03
CA ASP A 157 -25.11 10.74 17.64
C ASP A 157 -23.91 10.67 16.68
N LEU A 158 -24.22 10.42 15.40
CA LEU A 158 -23.27 10.36 14.31
C LEU A 158 -23.42 11.58 13.39
N VAL A 159 -22.31 12.25 13.11
CA VAL A 159 -22.26 13.36 12.17
C VAL A 159 -21.47 12.97 10.92
N GLU A 160 -21.99 13.35 9.76
CA GLU A 160 -21.30 13.16 8.49
C GLU A 160 -20.00 13.97 8.45
N PHE A 161 -18.94 13.40 7.91
CA PHE A 161 -17.69 14.10 7.67
C PHE A 161 -17.05 13.69 6.34
N PRO A 162 -16.37 14.62 5.64
CA PRO A 162 -15.70 14.30 4.38
C PRO A 162 -14.41 13.52 4.58
N PHE A 163 -13.92 12.86 3.52
CA PHE A 163 -12.61 12.21 3.50
C PHE A 163 -11.50 13.26 3.52
N GLY A 164 -10.93 13.54 4.68
CA GLY A 164 -9.88 14.56 4.84
C GLY A 164 -8.50 14.16 4.28
N GLN A 165 -8.34 12.95 3.74
CA GLN A 165 -7.06 12.44 3.23
C GLN A 165 -6.89 12.65 1.72
N LEU A 166 -7.95 13.01 1.02
CA LEU A 166 -7.98 13.18 -0.44
C LEU A 166 -8.42 14.59 -0.83
N LEU A 167 -7.89 15.10 -1.94
CA LEU A 167 -8.32 16.37 -2.55
C LEU A 167 -9.70 16.24 -3.20
N TYR A 168 -10.44 17.34 -3.19
CA TYR A 168 -11.71 17.47 -3.89
C TYR A 168 -11.60 18.46 -5.05
N PRO A 169 -12.42 18.26 -6.11
CA PRO A 169 -13.36 17.14 -6.31
C PRO A 169 -12.63 15.83 -6.61
N LEU A 170 -13.25 14.70 -6.21
CA LEU A 170 -12.63 13.36 -6.26
C LEU A 170 -12.32 12.84 -7.68
N ASN A 171 -12.95 13.39 -8.71
CA ASN A 171 -12.75 13.07 -10.12
C ASN A 171 -11.76 14.00 -10.84
N ASP A 172 -11.17 14.97 -10.16
CA ASP A 172 -10.26 15.94 -10.78
C ASP A 172 -8.85 15.36 -10.99
N ARG A 173 -8.63 14.83 -12.18
CA ARG A 173 -7.33 14.26 -12.59
C ARG A 173 -6.22 15.28 -12.75
N SER A 174 -6.52 16.57 -12.72
CA SER A 174 -5.51 17.65 -12.81
C SER A 174 -4.90 18.00 -11.46
N LYS A 175 -5.59 17.66 -10.35
CA LYS A 175 -5.20 18.00 -8.98
C LYS A 175 -4.88 16.80 -8.11
N ARG A 176 -5.43 15.64 -8.45
CA ARG A 176 -5.24 14.40 -7.71
C ARG A 176 -4.39 13.42 -8.47
N PHE A 177 -3.58 12.69 -7.74
CA PHE A 177 -2.73 11.63 -8.28
C PHE A 177 -3.10 10.28 -7.64
N PRO A 178 -2.85 9.15 -8.33
CA PRO A 178 -3.03 7.84 -7.72
C PRO A 178 -2.21 7.74 -6.45
N MET A 179 -2.88 7.38 -5.36
CA MET A 179 -2.25 7.07 -4.08
C MET A 179 -2.43 5.58 -3.80
N PRO A 180 -1.45 4.73 -4.14
CA PRO A 180 -1.57 3.28 -4.01
C PRO A 180 -1.91 2.82 -2.60
N ALA A 181 -1.42 3.53 -1.61
CA ALA A 181 -1.60 3.18 -0.20
C ALA A 181 -2.99 3.50 0.39
N GLY A 182 -3.93 4.11 -0.39
CA GLY A 182 -5.25 4.41 0.19
C GLY A 182 -6.20 5.26 -0.65
N GLY A 183 -5.84 5.59 -1.89
CA GLY A 183 -6.67 6.45 -2.75
C GLY A 183 -7.67 5.72 -3.66
N LEU A 184 -7.84 4.41 -3.49
CA LEU A 184 -8.68 3.57 -4.35
C LEU A 184 -10.13 3.56 -3.85
N PHE A 185 -11.07 3.77 -4.76
CA PHE A 185 -12.50 3.56 -4.54
C PHE A 185 -12.90 2.20 -5.09
N SER A 186 -13.83 1.54 -4.42
CA SER A 186 -14.34 0.23 -4.84
C SER A 186 -15.73 -0.02 -4.29
N THR A 187 -16.36 -1.13 -4.68
CA THR A 187 -17.59 -1.64 -4.12
C THR A 187 -17.36 -2.95 -3.36
N ALA A 188 -18.32 -3.33 -2.52
CA ALA A 188 -18.30 -4.62 -1.85
C ALA A 188 -18.26 -5.79 -2.86
N GLN A 189 -18.95 -5.65 -4.00
CA GLN A 189 -18.97 -6.65 -5.05
C GLN A 189 -17.62 -6.81 -5.74
N ASP A 190 -16.96 -5.71 -6.11
CA ASP A 190 -15.63 -5.74 -6.72
C ASP A 190 -14.60 -6.30 -5.74
N THR A 191 -14.66 -5.85 -4.48
CA THR A 191 -13.78 -6.38 -3.42
C THR A 191 -14.02 -7.89 -3.21
N ALA A 192 -15.26 -8.38 -3.31
CA ALA A 192 -15.55 -9.80 -3.21
C ALA A 192 -14.94 -10.62 -4.35
N LEU A 193 -14.87 -10.10 -5.58
CA LEU A 193 -14.16 -10.74 -6.70
C LEU A 193 -12.67 -10.90 -6.40
N PHE A 194 -12.05 -9.85 -5.85
CA PHE A 194 -10.66 -9.92 -5.41
C PHE A 194 -10.46 -10.92 -4.26
N CYS A 195 -11.33 -10.89 -3.25
CA CYS A 195 -11.30 -11.86 -2.15
C CYS A 195 -11.47 -13.30 -2.65
N GLN A 196 -12.39 -13.53 -3.58
CA GLN A 196 -12.62 -14.87 -4.15
C GLN A 196 -11.40 -15.37 -4.93
N MET A 197 -10.75 -14.49 -5.70
CA MET A 197 -9.50 -14.82 -6.38
C MET A 197 -8.42 -15.25 -5.38
N LEU A 198 -8.28 -14.53 -4.28
CA LEU A 198 -7.33 -14.90 -3.22
C LEU A 198 -7.76 -16.17 -2.48
N LEU A 199 -9.05 -16.34 -2.16
CA LEU A 199 -9.57 -17.56 -1.51
C LEU A 199 -9.30 -18.82 -2.34
N ASN A 200 -9.32 -18.68 -3.66
CA ASN A 200 -9.02 -19.76 -4.61
C ASN A 200 -7.50 -19.90 -4.88
N GLY A 201 -6.63 -19.37 -4.03
CA GLY A 201 -5.17 -19.52 -4.18
C GLY A 201 -4.59 -18.78 -5.39
N GLY A 202 -5.17 -17.64 -5.74
CA GLY A 202 -4.70 -16.79 -6.85
C GLY A 202 -5.38 -17.04 -8.18
N GLU A 203 -6.55 -17.67 -8.21
CA GLU A 203 -7.29 -18.01 -9.43
C GLU A 203 -8.75 -17.57 -9.36
N LEU A 204 -9.31 -17.11 -10.47
CA LEU A 204 -10.74 -16.83 -10.61
C LEU A 204 -11.21 -17.14 -12.04
N ASN A 205 -12.35 -17.83 -12.17
CA ASN A 205 -13.00 -18.18 -13.43
C ASN A 205 -12.04 -18.86 -14.44
N GLY A 206 -11.20 -19.78 -13.96
CA GLY A 206 -10.23 -20.50 -14.79
C GLY A 206 -9.02 -19.68 -15.21
N LYS A 207 -8.89 -18.44 -14.74
CA LYS A 207 -7.73 -17.58 -14.97
C LYS A 207 -6.87 -17.48 -13.72
N ARG A 208 -5.59 -17.80 -13.84
CA ARG A 208 -4.60 -17.64 -12.78
C ARG A 208 -3.97 -16.25 -12.81
N TYR A 209 -3.97 -15.60 -11.67
CA TYR A 209 -3.41 -14.26 -11.43
C TYR A 209 -2.09 -14.32 -10.66
N LEU A 210 -1.96 -15.32 -9.79
CA LEU A 210 -0.76 -15.60 -8.99
C LEU A 210 -0.47 -17.09 -9.02
N SER A 211 0.80 -17.47 -9.09
CA SER A 211 1.21 -18.84 -8.83
C SER A 211 0.91 -19.23 -7.38
N GLU A 212 0.88 -20.51 -7.08
CA GLU A 212 0.75 -21.01 -5.71
C GLU A 212 1.89 -20.52 -4.82
N ALA A 213 3.10 -20.43 -5.37
CA ALA A 213 4.26 -19.93 -4.64
C ALA A 213 4.11 -18.44 -4.28
N ALA A 214 3.72 -17.58 -5.25
CA ALA A 214 3.49 -16.17 -4.99
C ALA A 214 2.29 -15.92 -4.05
N PHE A 215 1.24 -16.70 -4.19
CA PHE A 215 0.11 -16.65 -3.27
C PHE A 215 0.53 -17.00 -1.84
N LYS A 216 1.31 -18.06 -1.67
CA LYS A 216 1.84 -18.48 -0.37
C LYS A 216 2.72 -17.37 0.25
N GLU A 217 3.65 -16.78 -0.52
CA GLU A 217 4.46 -15.65 -0.05
C GLU A 217 3.58 -14.46 0.38
N LEU A 218 2.55 -14.12 -0.41
CA LEU A 218 1.64 -13.01 -0.14
C LEU A 218 0.93 -13.17 1.20
N THR A 219 0.45 -14.39 1.50
CA THR A 219 -0.50 -14.70 2.59
C THR A 219 0.16 -15.34 3.81
N THR A 220 1.48 -15.52 3.82
CA THR A 220 2.22 -15.99 4.98
C THR A 220 2.92 -14.83 5.69
N ARG A 221 3.17 -15.02 6.99
CA ARG A 221 3.87 -14.04 7.80
C ARG A 221 5.27 -13.78 7.25
N GLN A 222 5.56 -12.51 6.98
CA GLN A 222 6.86 -11.99 6.53
C GLN A 222 7.61 -11.21 7.63
N THR A 223 6.87 -10.72 8.63
CA THR A 223 7.50 -10.03 9.77
C THR A 223 8.33 -11.01 10.61
N PRO A 224 9.53 -10.63 11.07
CA PRO A 224 10.35 -11.45 11.97
C PRO A 224 9.58 -11.92 13.20
N LYS A 225 9.88 -13.12 13.70
CA LYS A 225 9.21 -13.69 14.88
C LYS A 225 9.37 -12.85 16.15
N SER A 226 10.44 -12.06 16.24
CA SER A 226 10.71 -11.12 17.33
C SER A 226 9.74 -9.94 17.38
N ILE A 227 9.01 -9.66 16.29
CA ILE A 227 8.03 -8.58 16.18
C ILE A 227 6.65 -9.17 16.50
N PRO A 228 5.85 -8.58 17.42
CA PRO A 228 4.53 -9.11 17.77
C PRO A 228 3.54 -9.15 16.58
N ASN A 229 3.60 -8.13 15.71
CA ASN A 229 2.71 -8.01 14.57
C ASN A 229 2.97 -9.13 13.55
N SER A 230 1.92 -9.85 13.16
CA SER A 230 1.96 -10.84 12.08
C SER A 230 1.45 -10.20 10.80
N TYR A 231 2.33 -10.00 9.82
CA TYR A 231 2.00 -9.33 8.57
C TYR A 231 2.69 -10.05 7.40
N GLY A 232 1.94 -10.20 6.31
CA GLY A 232 2.42 -10.74 5.03
C GLY A 232 2.90 -9.62 4.10
N LEU A 233 2.60 -9.72 2.83
CA LEU A 233 2.98 -8.73 1.83
C LEU A 233 1.77 -7.82 1.49
N GLY A 234 1.53 -6.80 2.31
CA GLY A 234 0.38 -5.89 2.18
C GLY A 234 -0.91 -6.41 2.83
N LEU A 235 -0.85 -7.49 3.60
CA LEU A 235 -1.99 -8.07 4.31
C LEU A 235 -1.59 -8.44 5.75
N ALA A 236 -2.46 -8.19 6.70
CA ALA A 236 -2.36 -8.78 8.03
C ALA A 236 -2.62 -10.30 7.93
N VAL A 237 -1.92 -11.10 8.73
CA VAL A 237 -2.00 -12.56 8.68
C VAL A 237 -2.26 -13.10 10.08
N GLY A 238 -3.37 -13.82 10.26
CA GLY A 238 -3.71 -14.58 11.46
C GLY A 238 -3.35 -16.05 11.34
N SER A 239 -3.89 -16.87 12.25
CA SER A 239 -3.69 -18.34 12.25
C SER A 239 -4.47 -19.01 11.13
N ASP A 240 -5.65 -18.49 10.79
CA ASP A 240 -6.63 -19.05 9.86
C ASP A 240 -7.24 -18.00 8.92
N TRP A 241 -6.65 -16.81 8.87
CA TRP A 241 -7.15 -15.71 8.06
C TRP A 241 -6.01 -14.78 7.59
N PHE A 242 -6.30 -14.02 6.54
CA PHE A 242 -5.52 -12.88 6.12
C PHE A 242 -6.46 -11.79 5.58
N GLY A 243 -6.02 -10.54 5.61
CA GLY A 243 -6.87 -9.43 5.21
C GLY A 243 -6.29 -8.06 5.48
N HIS A 244 -7.11 -7.04 5.32
CA HIS A 244 -6.71 -5.66 5.59
C HIS A 244 -7.90 -4.80 6.01
N GLY A 245 -7.69 -3.91 6.98
CA GLY A 245 -8.65 -2.89 7.38
C GLY A 245 -8.39 -1.57 6.67
N GLY A 246 -9.42 -0.73 6.53
CA GLY A 246 -9.31 0.60 5.97
C GLY A 246 -9.58 1.71 6.99
N ALA A 247 -9.02 2.90 6.74
CA ALA A 247 -9.11 4.06 7.63
C ALA A 247 -10.56 4.55 7.89
N HIS A 248 -11.49 4.21 7.00
CA HIS A 248 -12.92 4.55 7.10
C HIS A 248 -13.78 3.35 7.52
N ALA A 249 -13.23 2.49 8.41
CA ALA A 249 -13.89 1.31 8.96
C ALA A 249 -14.31 0.26 7.91
N THR A 250 -13.67 0.25 6.75
CA THR A 250 -13.78 -0.85 5.81
C THR A 250 -12.94 -2.03 6.28
N ASN A 251 -13.37 -3.25 5.99
CA ASN A 251 -12.62 -4.45 6.32
C ASN A 251 -12.73 -5.48 5.21
N MET A 252 -11.62 -6.13 4.91
CA MET A 252 -11.52 -7.27 4.03
C MET A 252 -10.84 -8.40 4.80
N GLU A 253 -11.55 -9.49 5.03
CA GLU A 253 -11.03 -10.66 5.72
C GLU A 253 -11.33 -11.91 4.92
N ILE A 254 -10.34 -12.75 4.72
CA ILE A 254 -10.42 -14.00 3.96
C ILE A 254 -10.01 -15.13 4.88
N ARG A 255 -10.89 -16.14 5.00
CA ARG A 255 -10.65 -17.35 5.76
C ARG A 255 -10.68 -18.56 4.81
N PRO A 256 -9.50 -19.05 4.41
CA PRO A 256 -9.43 -20.35 3.71
C PRO A 256 -9.95 -21.45 4.62
N SER A 257 -10.78 -22.34 4.05
CA SER A 257 -11.34 -23.52 4.76
C SER A 257 -10.27 -24.60 4.93
#